data_19ef3203595a8dea492fe097e33e7962
#
_entry.id   19ef3203595a8dea492fe097e33e7962
#
_cell.length_a   1.000
_cell.length_b   1.000
_cell.length_c   1.000
_cell.angle_alpha   90.00
_cell.angle_beta   90.00
_cell.angle_gamma   90.00
#
_symmetry.space_group_name_H-M   'P 1'
#
loop_
_entity.id
_entity.type
_entity.pdbx_description
1 polymer ?
#
loop_
_entity_poly.entity_id
_entity_poly.type
_entity_poly.pdbx_seq_one_letter_code
_entity_poly.pdbx_strand_id
1 'polypeptide(L)'
;MKYVDNLFDWAVEVYDEFCNDSYRIEEMHDHETGITIVYDLRTGKSAFSKCRKDEEFSEEIGIAVAYTRLKGREVPKERKKIFLKNLVVGEEFSLFSSPKNTFYVVGENPLKSAEVIAIHTQTGNLCRFDYYSEVYKIN
;
A
#
# COMPACT_ATOMS: atom_id res chain seq x y z
N MET A 1 1.38 -2.71 11.39
CA MET A 1 1.60 -1.97 10.13
C MET A 1 0.29 -1.88 9.35
N LYS A 2 -0.05 -0.69 8.90
CA LYS A 2 -1.31 -0.46 8.16
C LYS A 2 -1.09 -0.62 6.66
N TYR A 3 -2.01 -1.31 5.98
CA TYR A 3 -1.99 -1.50 4.54
C TYR A 3 -3.26 -0.95 3.90
N VAL A 4 -3.13 -0.42 2.70
CA VAL A 4 -4.23 0.07 1.89
C VAL A 4 -4.16 -0.55 0.49
N ASP A 5 -5.30 -0.65 -0.18
CA ASP A 5 -5.38 -1.19 -1.54
C ASP A 5 -4.81 -0.22 -2.57
N ASN A 6 -5.07 1.06 -2.38
CA ASN A 6 -4.65 2.11 -3.29
C ASN A 6 -4.19 3.31 -2.47
N LEU A 7 -2.91 3.65 -2.62
CA LEU A 7 -2.30 4.74 -1.87
C LEU A 7 -2.90 6.10 -2.27
N PHE A 8 -3.24 6.28 -3.53
CA PHE A 8 -3.85 7.52 -4.01
C PHE A 8 -5.24 7.74 -3.39
N ASP A 9 -6.08 6.72 -3.33
CA ASP A 9 -7.41 6.83 -2.70
C ASP A 9 -7.29 7.18 -1.21
N TRP A 10 -6.36 6.56 -0.51
CA TRP A 10 -6.03 6.93 0.87
C TRP A 10 -5.59 8.39 0.96
N ALA A 11 -4.71 8.81 0.05
CA ALA A 11 -4.19 10.18 0.04
C ALA A 11 -5.29 11.22 -0.19
N VAL A 12 -6.26 10.92 -1.04
CA VAL A 12 -7.42 11.81 -1.29
C VAL A 12 -8.21 12.03 -0.01
N GLU A 13 -8.47 10.98 0.76
CA GLU A 13 -9.18 11.10 2.05
C GLU A 13 -8.40 11.96 3.05
N VAL A 14 -7.09 11.74 3.15
CA VAL A 14 -6.22 12.52 4.05
C VAL A 14 -6.10 13.96 3.56
N TYR A 15 -6.04 14.17 2.26
CA TYR A 15 -6.01 15.50 1.66
C TYR A 15 -7.25 16.31 2.02
N ASP A 16 -8.44 15.69 2.02
CA ASP A 16 -9.68 16.35 2.45
C ASP A 16 -9.58 16.79 3.92
N GLU A 17 -9.02 15.96 4.78
CA GLU A 17 -8.75 16.33 6.19
C GLU A 17 -7.77 17.50 6.28
N PHE A 18 -6.70 17.46 5.50
CA PHE A 18 -5.73 18.57 5.40
C PHE A 18 -6.41 19.87 4.95
N CYS A 19 -7.27 19.82 3.95
CA CYS A 19 -7.99 21.02 3.45
C CYS A 19 -8.85 21.66 4.53
N ASN A 20 -9.43 20.87 5.44
CA ASN A 20 -10.18 21.38 6.56
C ASN A 20 -9.30 22.08 7.62
N ASP A 21 -8.02 21.72 7.69
CA ASP A 21 -7.02 22.32 8.57
C ASP A 21 -6.15 23.37 7.86
N SER A 22 -6.36 23.62 6.57
CA SER A 22 -5.42 24.37 5.71
C SER A 22 -5.18 25.81 6.16
N TYR A 23 -6.10 26.42 6.90
CA TYR A 23 -5.91 27.78 7.41
C TYR A 23 -4.86 27.86 8.53
N ARG A 24 -4.42 26.73 9.07
CA ARG A 24 -3.43 26.62 10.16
C ARG A 24 -2.16 25.91 9.73
N ILE A 25 -2.21 25.23 8.59
CA ILE A 25 -1.11 24.41 8.08
C ILE A 25 -0.78 24.87 6.68
N GLU A 26 0.47 25.25 6.47
CA GLU A 26 0.99 25.63 5.16
C GLU A 26 1.73 24.47 4.51
N GLU A 27 1.78 24.49 3.19
CA GLU A 27 2.47 23.49 2.39
C GLU A 27 3.49 24.13 1.45
N MET A 28 4.56 23.43 1.18
CA MET A 28 5.58 23.82 0.20
C MET A 28 5.97 22.59 -0.60
N HIS A 29 6.10 22.76 -1.92
CA HIS A 29 6.50 21.70 -2.84
C HIS A 29 7.72 22.11 -3.63
N ASP A 30 8.63 21.16 -3.84
CA ASP A 30 9.74 21.30 -4.77
C ASP A 30 9.68 20.14 -5.77
N HIS A 31 9.29 20.45 -7.01
CA HIS A 31 9.17 19.45 -8.06
C HIS A 31 10.52 18.86 -8.50
N GLU A 32 11.61 19.59 -8.35
CA GLU A 32 12.94 19.11 -8.71
C GLU A 32 13.44 18.04 -7.75
N THR A 33 13.23 18.26 -6.45
CA THR A 33 13.65 17.31 -5.41
C THR A 33 12.57 16.30 -5.03
N GLY A 34 11.31 16.58 -5.41
CA GLY A 34 10.15 15.75 -5.03
C GLY A 34 9.79 15.88 -3.56
N ILE A 35 10.24 16.93 -2.88
CA ILE A 35 9.98 17.14 -1.45
C ILE A 35 8.71 17.96 -1.27
N THR A 36 7.85 17.50 -0.37
CA THR A 36 6.68 18.22 0.12
C THR A 36 6.84 18.43 1.62
N ILE A 37 6.67 19.66 2.08
CA ILE A 37 6.75 20.03 3.49
C ILE A 37 5.39 20.58 3.91
N VAL A 38 4.89 20.14 5.06
CA VAL A 38 3.74 20.76 5.73
C VAL A 38 4.20 21.34 7.05
N TYR A 39 3.70 22.53 7.37
CA TYR A 39 4.13 23.30 8.52
C TYR A 39 2.92 23.80 9.31
N ASP A 40 2.85 23.45 10.60
CA ASP A 40 1.78 23.91 11.49
C ASP A 40 2.17 25.25 12.09
N LEU A 41 1.45 26.30 11.70
CA LEU A 41 1.70 27.67 12.15
C LEU A 41 1.48 27.88 13.64
N ARG A 42 0.65 27.05 14.28
CA ARG A 42 0.37 27.18 15.71
C ARG A 42 1.46 26.60 16.59
N THR A 43 2.01 25.46 16.19
CA THR A 43 2.96 24.70 17.03
C THR A 43 4.40 24.88 16.58
N GLY A 44 4.63 25.37 15.36
CA GLY A 44 5.95 25.43 14.76
C GLY A 44 6.48 24.06 14.31
N LYS A 45 5.68 23.00 14.41
CA LYS A 45 6.08 21.68 13.96
C LYS A 45 5.95 21.54 12.45
N SER A 46 6.83 20.75 11.88
CA SER A 46 6.79 20.45 10.45
C SER A 46 7.05 18.97 10.21
N ALA A 47 6.61 18.49 9.05
CA ALA A 47 6.93 17.17 8.55
C ALA A 47 7.10 17.23 7.04
N PHE A 48 7.75 16.24 6.48
CA PHE A 48 7.98 16.19 5.04
C PHE A 48 7.80 14.80 4.48
N SER A 49 7.60 14.76 3.17
CA SER A 49 7.67 13.56 2.36
C SER A 49 8.59 13.78 1.18
N LYS A 50 9.16 12.71 0.66
CA LYS A 50 10.02 12.76 -0.53
C LYS A 50 9.56 11.71 -1.52
N CYS A 51 9.26 12.15 -2.75
CA CYS A 51 8.98 11.26 -3.86
C CYS A 51 10.28 10.59 -4.31
N ARG A 52 10.25 9.29 -4.57
CA ARG A 52 11.39 8.56 -5.11
C ARG A 52 11.64 8.97 -6.56
N LYS A 53 12.88 8.82 -7.03
CA LYS A 53 13.25 9.17 -8.40
C LYS A 53 12.51 8.37 -9.47
N ASP A 54 12.10 7.15 -9.14
CA ASP A 54 11.37 6.24 -10.01
C ASP A 54 9.85 6.37 -9.91
N GLU A 55 9.37 7.29 -9.08
CA GLU A 55 7.94 7.56 -8.90
C GLU A 55 7.55 8.88 -9.56
N GLU A 56 6.32 8.91 -10.10
CA GLU A 56 5.74 10.15 -10.56
C GLU A 56 5.36 11.02 -9.35
N PHE A 57 5.75 12.29 -9.38
CA PHE A 57 5.43 13.22 -8.31
C PHE A 57 3.93 13.49 -8.24
N SER A 58 3.34 13.29 -7.07
CA SER A 58 1.94 13.61 -6.79
C SER A 58 1.89 14.53 -5.57
N GLU A 59 1.33 15.74 -5.76
CA GLU A 59 1.16 16.69 -4.67
C GLU A 59 0.23 16.15 -3.59
N GLU A 60 -0.86 15.48 -3.99
CA GLU A 60 -1.85 14.92 -3.07
C GLU A 60 -1.21 13.85 -2.17
N ILE A 61 -0.44 12.94 -2.75
CA ILE A 61 0.26 11.90 -1.99
C ILE A 61 1.32 12.53 -1.09
N GLY A 62 2.08 13.48 -1.60
CA GLY A 62 3.10 14.20 -0.84
C GLY A 62 2.53 14.89 0.39
N ILE A 63 1.46 15.64 0.21
CA ILE A 63 0.76 16.33 1.30
C ILE A 63 0.18 15.32 2.30
N ALA A 64 -0.49 14.28 1.82
CA ALA A 64 -1.10 13.27 2.68
C ALA A 64 -0.07 12.57 3.56
N VAL A 65 1.07 12.20 2.99
CA VAL A 65 2.16 11.56 3.73
C VAL A 65 2.75 12.52 4.77
N ALA A 66 3.08 13.74 4.37
CA ALA A 66 3.66 14.75 5.26
C ALA A 66 2.68 15.13 6.38
N TYR A 67 1.42 15.35 6.06
CA TYR A 67 0.37 15.65 7.03
C TYR A 67 0.16 14.51 8.03
N THR A 68 0.15 13.27 7.56
CA THR A 68 0.02 12.07 8.41
C THR A 68 1.18 12.00 9.40
N ARG A 69 2.41 12.27 8.95
CA ARG A 69 3.59 12.33 9.81
C ARG A 69 3.53 13.48 10.81
N LEU A 70 3.03 14.64 10.39
CA LEU A 70 2.84 15.80 11.28
C LEU A 70 1.90 15.47 12.43
N LYS A 71 0.85 14.69 12.17
CA LYS A 71 -0.11 14.25 13.19
C LYS A 71 0.38 13.06 14.03
N GLY A 72 1.58 12.56 13.78
CA GLY A 72 2.13 11.40 14.48
C GLY A 72 1.42 10.08 14.14
N ARG A 73 0.74 10.02 13.01
CA ARG A 73 0.05 8.82 12.54
C ARG A 73 0.95 7.97 11.64
N GLU A 74 0.64 6.70 11.53
CA GLU A 74 1.36 5.80 10.63
C GLU A 74 0.94 6.02 9.18
N VAL A 75 1.94 6.14 8.30
CA VAL A 75 1.72 6.17 6.84
C VAL A 75 1.51 4.74 6.38
N PRO A 76 0.40 4.43 5.71
CA PRO A 76 0.15 3.08 5.24
C PRO A 76 1.05 2.71 4.07
N LYS A 77 1.21 1.41 3.87
CA LYS A 77 1.86 0.86 2.69
C LYS A 77 0.81 0.36 1.71
N GLU A 78 1.04 0.58 0.42
CA GLU A 78 0.22 0.00 -0.62
C GLU A 78 0.58 -1.46 -0.83
N ARG A 79 -0.43 -2.32 -0.86
CA ARG A 79 -0.26 -3.71 -1.27
C ARG A 79 -0.51 -3.81 -2.75
N LYS A 80 0.52 -4.18 -3.48
CA LYS A 80 0.41 -4.39 -4.92
C LYS A 80 -0.23 -5.73 -5.23
N LYS A 81 -1.17 -5.73 -6.15
CA LYS A 81 -1.71 -6.97 -6.72
C LYS A 81 -0.69 -7.56 -7.69
N ILE A 82 -0.58 -8.86 -7.67
CA ILE A 82 0.27 -9.62 -8.56
C ILE A 82 -0.53 -10.83 -9.06
N PHE A 83 -0.27 -11.26 -10.29
CA PHE A 83 -0.86 -12.51 -10.78
C PHE A 83 -0.29 -13.69 -10.02
N LEU A 84 -1.16 -14.62 -9.62
CA LEU A 84 -0.77 -15.80 -8.87
C LEU A 84 0.29 -16.63 -9.60
N LYS A 85 0.25 -16.64 -10.92
CA LYS A 85 1.25 -17.30 -11.78
C LYS A 85 2.69 -16.79 -11.56
N ASN A 86 2.85 -15.58 -11.04
CA ASN A 86 4.15 -14.96 -10.82
C ASN A 86 4.71 -15.23 -9.43
N LEU A 87 3.96 -15.93 -8.57
CA LEU A 87 4.44 -16.35 -7.27
C LEU A 87 5.16 -17.70 -7.39
N VAL A 88 6.21 -17.88 -6.60
CA VAL A 88 6.95 -19.12 -6.53
C VAL A 88 6.51 -19.94 -5.33
N VAL A 89 6.83 -21.23 -5.35
CA VAL A 89 6.52 -22.18 -4.25
C VAL A 89 7.06 -21.63 -2.93
N GLY A 90 6.22 -21.67 -1.91
CA GLY A 90 6.54 -21.20 -0.56
C GLY A 90 6.23 -19.73 -0.32
N GLU A 91 5.92 -18.95 -1.36
CA GLU A 91 5.50 -17.57 -1.16
C GLU A 91 4.07 -17.51 -0.63
N GLU A 92 3.80 -16.51 0.22
CA GLU A 92 2.52 -16.30 0.88
C GLU A 92 1.73 -15.20 0.18
N PHE A 93 0.43 -15.39 0.08
CA PHE A 93 -0.47 -14.41 -0.51
C PHE A 93 -1.81 -14.37 0.21
N SER A 94 -2.57 -13.30 -0.03
CA SER A 94 -3.96 -13.18 0.42
C SER A 94 -4.85 -12.76 -0.75
N LEU A 95 -6.14 -13.08 -0.66
CA LEU A 95 -7.13 -12.68 -1.67
C LEU A 95 -7.57 -11.22 -1.45
N PHE A 96 -7.38 -10.71 -0.25
CA PHE A 96 -7.76 -9.35 0.14
C PHE A 96 -6.54 -8.59 0.65
N SER A 97 -6.62 -7.27 0.63
CA SER A 97 -5.56 -6.41 1.16
C SER A 97 -5.28 -6.63 2.64
N SER A 98 -6.29 -7.03 3.41
CA SER A 98 -6.13 -7.42 4.81
C SER A 98 -5.59 -8.85 4.90
N PRO A 99 -4.46 -9.08 5.60
CA PRO A 99 -3.81 -10.41 5.64
C PRO A 99 -4.43 -11.35 6.68
N LYS A 100 -5.76 -11.39 6.80
CA LYS A 100 -6.43 -12.27 7.78
C LYS A 100 -6.45 -13.73 7.34
N ASN A 101 -6.63 -13.98 6.05
CA ASN A 101 -6.61 -15.31 5.46
C ASN A 101 -5.51 -15.36 4.42
N THR A 102 -4.47 -16.13 4.70
CA THR A 102 -3.32 -16.22 3.82
C THR A 102 -3.10 -17.67 3.37
N PHE A 103 -2.39 -17.81 2.28
CA PHE A 103 -2.12 -19.08 1.64
C PHE A 103 -0.66 -19.15 1.21
N TYR A 104 -0.05 -20.33 1.32
CA TYR A 104 1.26 -20.61 0.75
C TYR A 104 1.12 -21.31 -0.60
N VAL A 105 1.86 -20.88 -1.60
CA VAL A 105 1.90 -21.53 -2.91
C VAL A 105 2.61 -22.87 -2.76
N VAL A 106 1.93 -23.96 -3.17
CA VAL A 106 2.50 -25.30 -3.22
C VAL A 106 3.07 -25.58 -4.62
N GLY A 107 2.33 -25.19 -5.66
CA GLY A 107 2.74 -25.40 -7.03
C GLY A 107 1.57 -25.43 -7.99
N GLU A 108 1.86 -25.75 -9.25
CA GLU A 108 0.82 -25.94 -10.26
C GLU A 108 0.10 -27.28 -10.06
N ASN A 109 -1.19 -27.33 -10.41
CA ASN A 109 -1.94 -28.56 -10.39
C ASN A 109 -1.49 -29.44 -11.56
N PRO A 110 -0.89 -30.64 -11.31
CA PRO A 110 -0.42 -31.51 -12.39
C PRO A 110 -1.54 -32.12 -13.21
N LEU A 111 -2.77 -32.11 -12.69
CA LEU A 111 -3.93 -32.71 -13.34
C LEU A 111 -4.76 -31.72 -14.14
N LYS A 112 -4.54 -30.43 -13.94
CA LYS A 112 -5.32 -29.37 -14.58
C LYS A 112 -4.44 -28.17 -14.87
N SER A 113 -4.36 -27.78 -16.14
CA SER A 113 -3.60 -26.60 -16.55
C SER A 113 -4.24 -25.31 -16.04
N ALA A 114 -3.42 -24.27 -15.88
CA ALA A 114 -3.83 -22.94 -15.43
C ALA A 114 -4.45 -22.90 -14.03
N GLU A 115 -4.08 -23.85 -13.16
CA GLU A 115 -4.54 -23.91 -11.76
C GLU A 115 -3.35 -24.02 -10.82
N VAL A 116 -3.38 -23.23 -9.74
CA VAL A 116 -2.36 -23.23 -8.69
C VAL A 116 -2.96 -23.88 -7.43
N ILE A 117 -2.18 -24.75 -6.80
CA ILE A 117 -2.52 -25.33 -5.50
C ILE A 117 -1.82 -24.52 -4.43
N ALA A 118 -2.56 -24.16 -3.39
CA ALA A 118 -2.05 -23.46 -2.23
C ALA A 118 -2.58 -24.06 -0.95
N ILE A 119 -1.87 -23.87 0.16
CA ILE A 119 -2.27 -24.32 1.49
C ILE A 119 -2.71 -23.13 2.31
N HIS A 120 -3.91 -23.21 2.88
CA HIS A 120 -4.38 -22.21 3.85
C HIS A 120 -3.49 -22.27 5.09
N THR A 121 -2.90 -21.15 5.48
CA THR A 121 -1.86 -21.10 6.52
C THR A 121 -2.36 -21.48 7.91
N GLN A 122 -3.63 -21.24 8.22
CA GLN A 122 -4.21 -21.53 9.53
C GLN A 122 -4.77 -22.94 9.64
N THR A 123 -5.38 -23.46 8.59
CA THR A 123 -6.08 -24.75 8.62
C THR A 123 -5.28 -25.89 8.01
N GLY A 124 -4.30 -25.60 7.16
CA GLY A 124 -3.56 -26.59 6.40
C GLY A 124 -4.35 -27.19 5.24
N ASN A 125 -5.55 -26.68 4.94
CA ASN A 125 -6.37 -27.19 3.85
C ASN A 125 -5.78 -26.82 2.49
N LEU A 126 -5.82 -27.76 1.55
CA LEU A 126 -5.45 -27.48 0.16
C LEU A 126 -6.58 -26.73 -0.53
N CYS A 127 -6.20 -25.68 -1.24
CA CYS A 127 -7.10 -24.84 -2.03
C CYS A 127 -6.59 -24.74 -3.45
N ARG A 128 -7.51 -24.52 -4.38
CA ARG A 128 -7.20 -24.38 -5.81
C ARG A 128 -7.58 -22.99 -6.27
N PHE A 129 -6.71 -22.36 -7.02
CA PHE A 129 -6.91 -21.00 -7.52
C PHE A 129 -6.57 -20.95 -9.01
N ASP A 130 -7.26 -20.07 -9.73
CA ASP A 130 -6.95 -19.80 -11.12
C ASP A 130 -5.54 -19.21 -11.25
N TYR A 131 -4.77 -19.69 -12.21
CA TYR A 131 -3.41 -19.26 -12.48
C TYR A 131 -3.30 -17.75 -12.76
N TYR A 132 -4.34 -17.16 -13.34
CA TYR A 132 -4.41 -15.74 -13.67
C TYR A 132 -5.14 -14.90 -12.63
N SER A 133 -5.43 -15.44 -11.46
CA SER A 133 -6.01 -14.66 -10.37
C SER A 133 -5.04 -13.58 -9.91
N GLU A 134 -5.57 -12.39 -9.63
CA GLU A 134 -4.80 -11.32 -8.99
C GLU A 134 -4.91 -11.47 -7.47
N VAL A 135 -3.77 -11.47 -6.81
CA VAL A 135 -3.67 -11.66 -5.36
C VAL A 135 -2.69 -10.65 -4.77
N TYR A 136 -2.68 -10.54 -3.45
CA TYR A 136 -1.74 -9.67 -2.73
C TYR A 136 -0.61 -10.51 -2.16
N LYS A 137 0.62 -10.25 -2.59
CA LYS A 137 1.80 -10.91 -2.04
C LYS A 137 2.06 -10.42 -0.61
N ILE A 138 2.31 -11.35 0.29
CA ILE A 138 2.69 -11.06 1.68
C ILE A 138 4.21 -11.18 1.82
N ASN A 139 4.80 -10.14 2.31
CA ASN A 139 6.25 -10.08 2.52
C ASN A 139 6.61 -10.35 3.97
#